data_0cb2b5d12e97e278213ad264bbb9259e
#
_entry.id   0cb2b5d12e97e278213ad264bbb9259e
#
_cell.length_a   1.000
_cell.length_b   1.000
_cell.length_c   1.000
_cell.angle_alpha   90.00
_cell.angle_beta   90.00
_cell.angle_gamma   90.00
#
_symmetry.space_group_name_H-M   'P 1'
#
loop_
_entity.id
_entity.type
_entity.pdbx_description
1 polymer ?
#
loop_
_entity_poly.entity_id
_entity_poly.type
_entity_poly.pdbx_seq_one_letter_code
_entity_poly.pdbx_strand_id
1 'polypeptide(L)'
;CEALKDLCGDGIAECVRHIVGVQFRNQATIGGSIYGRFGFSDVLTAFLALDTFVELYDGGTIRLSEFVNRKPDKDILLSIIVRKSKRKFRYDSIRQTKTDFPVIACSVVTGMVHGKETWYFSVGARPMKAALLEKQWEIPADASEEMIADYARQAASEFTYGSNMRGSAEYRQHLAEVLIRREMTSILAEGR
;
A
#
# COMPACT_ATOMS: atom_id res chain seq x y z
N CYS A 1 1.74 4.86 15.88
CA CYS A 1 1.08 5.56 14.76
C CYS A 1 1.28 7.08 14.82
N GLU A 2 1.28 7.72 16.02
CA GLU A 2 1.50 9.18 16.12
C GLU A 2 2.83 9.63 15.54
N ALA A 3 3.92 8.91 15.80
CA ALA A 3 5.24 9.24 15.26
C ALA A 3 5.31 9.23 13.71
N LEU A 4 4.40 8.56 13.05
CA LEU A 4 4.30 8.49 11.58
C LEU A 4 3.22 9.43 11.02
N LYS A 5 2.41 10.05 11.88
CA LYS A 5 1.33 10.94 11.45
C LYS A 5 1.85 12.17 10.72
N ASP A 6 2.93 12.75 11.22
CA ASP A 6 3.58 13.91 10.59
C ASP A 6 4.24 13.57 9.24
N LEU A 7 4.46 12.27 8.99
CA LEU A 7 5.10 11.78 7.76
C LEU A 7 4.11 11.39 6.68
N CYS A 8 3.01 10.76 7.07
CA CYS A 8 2.12 10.03 6.19
C CYS A 8 0.64 10.41 6.42
N GLY A 9 0.35 11.43 7.22
CA GLY A 9 -1.02 11.77 7.60
C GLY A 9 -1.72 10.59 8.29
N ASP A 10 -3.02 10.48 8.12
CA ASP A 10 -3.84 9.44 8.76
C ASP A 10 -3.78 8.06 8.05
N GLY A 11 -3.10 7.94 6.91
CA GLY A 11 -3.07 6.70 6.12
C GLY A 11 -2.49 5.50 6.86
N ILE A 12 -1.48 5.70 7.72
CA ILE A 12 -0.94 4.62 8.56
C ILE A 12 -1.94 4.20 9.66
N ALA A 13 -2.64 5.15 10.25
CA ALA A 13 -3.69 4.84 11.21
C ALA A 13 -4.83 4.05 10.54
N GLU A 14 -5.18 4.41 9.31
CA GLU A 14 -6.21 3.73 8.53
C GLU A 14 -5.82 2.29 8.20
N CYS A 15 -4.57 2.03 7.78
CA CYS A 15 -4.14 0.67 7.42
C CYS A 15 -4.17 -0.30 8.62
N VAL A 16 -4.04 0.17 9.86
CA VAL A 16 -4.09 -0.68 11.06
C VAL A 16 -5.46 -0.70 11.75
N ARG A 17 -6.37 0.22 11.41
CA ARG A 17 -7.67 0.40 12.07
C ARG A 17 -8.50 -0.88 12.12
N HIS A 18 -8.49 -1.65 11.05
CA HIS A 18 -9.31 -2.84 10.86
C HIS A 18 -8.56 -4.15 11.12
N ILE A 19 -7.32 -4.10 11.58
CA ILE A 19 -6.58 -5.31 11.97
C ILE A 19 -7.15 -5.81 13.28
N VAL A 20 -8.03 -6.83 13.19
CA VAL A 20 -8.66 -7.55 14.30
C VAL A 20 -9.10 -6.61 15.46
N GLY A 21 -8.93 -7.03 16.72
CA GLY A 21 -9.23 -6.24 17.92
C GLY A 21 -8.02 -5.52 18.51
N VAL A 22 -8.28 -4.63 19.48
CA VAL A 22 -7.23 -3.89 20.20
C VAL A 22 -6.22 -4.83 20.85
N GLN A 23 -6.69 -5.93 21.45
CA GLN A 23 -5.82 -6.92 22.11
C GLN A 23 -4.80 -7.51 21.14
N PHE A 24 -5.22 -7.81 19.91
CA PHE A 24 -4.31 -8.32 18.88
C PHE A 24 -3.31 -7.24 18.46
N ARG A 25 -3.76 -6.01 18.21
CA ARG A 25 -2.88 -4.92 17.80
C ARG A 25 -1.84 -4.55 18.86
N ASN A 26 -2.15 -4.72 20.16
CA ASN A 26 -1.20 -4.48 21.25
C ASN A 26 -0.04 -5.48 21.29
N GLN A 27 -0.21 -6.66 20.68
CA GLN A 27 0.82 -7.72 20.60
C GLN A 27 1.47 -7.80 19.21
N ALA A 28 0.76 -7.39 18.17
CA ALA A 28 1.27 -7.40 16.80
C ALA A 28 2.38 -6.37 16.62
N THR A 29 3.37 -6.72 15.81
CA THR A 29 4.48 -5.81 15.47
C THR A 29 4.46 -5.49 13.99
N ILE A 30 4.92 -4.30 13.63
CA ILE A 30 5.14 -3.90 12.22
C ILE A 30 6.18 -4.84 11.59
N GLY A 31 7.25 -5.17 12.32
CA GLY A 31 8.27 -6.11 11.86
C GLY A 31 7.71 -7.47 11.49
N GLY A 32 6.87 -8.07 12.34
CA GLY A 32 6.21 -9.34 12.06
C GLY A 32 5.28 -9.29 10.85
N SER A 33 4.54 -8.18 10.69
CA SER A 33 3.63 -7.99 9.55
C SER A 33 4.38 -7.85 8.21
N ILE A 34 5.57 -7.25 8.22
CA ILE A 34 6.42 -7.07 7.03
C ILE A 34 7.24 -8.33 6.75
N TYR A 35 7.89 -8.90 7.78
CA TYR A 35 8.73 -10.08 7.62
C TYR A 35 7.95 -11.30 7.13
N GLY A 36 6.74 -11.48 7.63
CA GLY A 36 5.85 -12.58 7.22
C GLY A 36 5.42 -12.53 5.76
N ARG A 37 5.49 -11.40 5.11
CA ARG A 37 5.16 -11.19 3.67
C ARG A 37 3.82 -11.80 3.27
N PHE A 38 2.86 -11.82 4.20
CA PHE A 38 1.53 -12.34 3.93
C PHE A 38 0.78 -11.45 2.96
N GLY A 39 0.12 -12.06 1.96
CA GLY A 39 -0.61 -11.34 0.92
C GLY A 39 -1.76 -10.47 1.44
N PHE A 40 -2.31 -10.80 2.59
CA PHE A 40 -3.39 -10.06 3.26
C PHE A 40 -2.89 -8.97 4.22
N SER A 41 -1.58 -8.74 4.33
CA SER A 41 -1.02 -7.76 5.26
C SER A 41 -1.31 -6.33 4.83
N ASP A 42 -2.17 -5.65 5.59
CA ASP A 42 -2.46 -4.22 5.42
C ASP A 42 -1.20 -3.37 5.58
N VAL A 43 -0.42 -3.67 6.62
CA VAL A 43 0.85 -2.98 6.91
C VAL A 43 1.83 -3.12 5.75
N LEU A 44 2.01 -4.34 5.22
CA LEU A 44 2.91 -4.55 4.09
C LEU A 44 2.45 -3.77 2.86
N THR A 45 1.14 -3.78 2.56
CA THR A 45 0.57 -3.04 1.43
C THR A 45 0.80 -1.54 1.58
N ALA A 46 0.56 -0.98 2.76
CA ALA A 46 0.77 0.45 3.03
C ALA A 46 2.25 0.85 2.91
N PHE A 47 3.15 0.13 3.59
CA PHE A 47 4.57 0.45 3.62
C PHE A 47 5.28 0.23 2.28
N LEU A 48 4.75 -0.66 1.43
CA LEU A 48 5.31 -0.94 0.11
C LEU A 48 5.17 0.27 -0.85
N ALA A 49 4.12 1.08 -0.69
CA ALA A 49 3.95 2.31 -1.47
C ALA A 49 4.81 3.48 -0.97
N LEU A 50 5.27 3.42 0.29
CA LEU A 50 6.18 4.41 0.87
C LEU A 50 7.63 4.13 0.47
N ASP A 51 8.50 5.12 0.62
CA ASP A 51 9.96 4.94 0.43
C ASP A 51 10.57 4.19 1.62
N THR A 52 10.29 2.89 1.67
CA THR A 52 10.59 2.02 2.81
C THR A 52 11.74 1.07 2.50
N PHE A 53 12.62 0.92 3.48
CA PHE A 53 13.72 -0.03 3.48
C PHE A 53 13.60 -0.95 4.70
N VAL A 54 14.18 -2.12 4.59
CA VAL A 54 14.38 -3.06 5.69
C VAL A 54 15.87 -3.22 5.92
N GLU A 55 16.27 -3.24 7.18
CA GLU A 55 17.62 -3.57 7.60
C GLU A 55 17.63 -5.01 8.12
N LEU A 56 18.43 -5.83 7.49
CA LEU A 56 18.62 -7.24 7.80
C LEU A 56 19.99 -7.46 8.46
N TYR A 57 20.10 -8.43 9.34
CA TYR A 57 21.35 -8.69 10.09
C TYR A 57 22.50 -9.08 9.14
N ASP A 58 22.27 -10.06 8.28
CA ASP A 58 23.28 -10.51 7.30
C ASP A 58 23.12 -9.81 5.94
N GLY A 59 21.90 -9.53 5.54
CA GLY A 59 21.56 -8.99 4.21
C GLY A 59 21.70 -7.47 4.08
N GLY A 60 22.00 -6.75 5.16
CA GLY A 60 22.12 -5.28 5.17
C GLY A 60 20.80 -4.57 4.85
N THR A 61 20.92 -3.33 4.38
CA THR A 61 19.75 -2.48 4.09
C THR A 61 19.33 -2.61 2.63
N ILE A 62 18.09 -3.06 2.39
CA ILE A 62 17.52 -3.22 1.05
C ILE A 62 16.14 -2.57 0.96
N ARG A 63 15.67 -2.25 -0.24
CA ARG A 63 14.31 -1.72 -0.44
C ARG A 63 13.26 -2.75 -0.04
N LEU A 64 12.14 -2.28 0.54
CA LEU A 64 11.03 -3.18 0.90
C LEU A 64 10.47 -3.92 -0.33
N SER A 65 10.41 -3.27 -1.50
CA SER A 65 9.97 -3.90 -2.75
C SER A 65 10.90 -5.06 -3.19
N GLU A 66 12.20 -4.95 -2.96
CA GLU A 66 13.16 -6.03 -3.18
C GLU A 66 12.96 -7.15 -2.15
N PHE A 67 12.87 -6.79 -0.86
CA PHE A 67 12.65 -7.74 0.23
C PHE A 67 11.41 -8.61 0.03
N VAL A 68 10.30 -8.03 -0.41
CA VAL A 68 9.04 -8.79 -0.66
C VAL A 68 9.23 -9.86 -1.73
N ASN A 69 10.04 -9.59 -2.74
CA ASN A 69 10.29 -10.50 -3.85
C ASN A 69 11.42 -11.52 -3.57
N ARG A 70 12.27 -11.26 -2.57
CA ARG A 70 13.35 -12.15 -2.17
C ARG A 70 12.78 -13.49 -1.63
N LYS A 71 13.48 -14.58 -1.87
CA LYS A 71 13.14 -15.86 -1.26
C LYS A 71 13.26 -15.75 0.27
N PRO A 72 12.35 -16.38 1.03
CA PRO A 72 12.49 -16.47 2.48
C PRO A 72 13.85 -17.12 2.84
N ASP A 73 14.53 -16.52 3.78
CA ASP A 73 15.79 -16.96 4.36
C ASP A 73 15.70 -16.98 5.89
N LYS A 74 16.81 -17.27 6.57
CA LYS A 74 16.91 -17.29 8.03
C LYS A 74 17.45 -16.00 8.61
N ASP A 75 17.48 -14.91 7.82
CA ASP A 75 18.00 -13.63 8.26
C ASP A 75 17.06 -12.96 9.29
N ILE A 76 17.59 -12.05 10.06
CA ILE A 76 16.85 -11.34 11.11
C ILE A 76 16.54 -9.92 10.63
N LEU A 77 15.27 -9.54 10.66
CA LEU A 77 14.84 -8.16 10.42
C LEU A 77 15.15 -7.31 11.67
N LEU A 78 16.12 -6.40 11.56
CA LEU A 78 16.53 -5.52 12.65
C LEU A 78 15.67 -4.26 12.73
N SER A 79 15.45 -3.59 11.60
CA SER A 79 14.69 -2.35 11.56
C SER A 79 13.94 -2.15 10.25
N ILE A 80 12.95 -1.25 10.30
CA ILE A 80 12.20 -0.76 9.13
C ILE A 80 12.42 0.73 9.06
N ILE A 81 12.94 1.21 7.93
CA ILE A 81 13.34 2.58 7.71
C ILE A 81 12.39 3.18 6.69
N VAL A 82 11.58 4.18 7.09
CA VAL A 82 10.77 4.97 6.18
C VAL A 82 11.45 6.32 5.99
N ARG A 83 11.85 6.63 4.76
CA ARG A 83 12.48 7.92 4.46
C ARG A 83 11.45 9.04 4.52
N LYS A 84 11.77 10.09 5.28
CA LYS A 84 10.95 11.28 5.35
C LYS A 84 10.93 11.98 3.99
N SER A 85 9.73 12.20 3.47
CA SER A 85 9.51 12.94 2.22
C SER A 85 8.16 13.64 2.25
N LYS A 86 8.05 14.77 1.53
CA LYS A 86 6.77 15.46 1.34
C LYS A 86 5.95 14.67 0.31
N ARG A 87 5.29 13.61 0.75
CA ARG A 87 4.43 12.78 -0.08
C ARG A 87 3.03 12.77 0.49
N LYS A 88 2.04 12.77 -0.37
CA LYS A 88 0.65 12.51 -0.01
C LYS A 88 0.42 11.00 -0.03
N PHE A 89 -0.21 10.47 0.99
CA PHE A 89 -0.42 9.04 1.18
C PHE A 89 -1.86 8.74 1.54
N ARG A 90 -2.45 7.74 0.89
CA ARG A 90 -3.77 7.18 1.18
C ARG A 90 -3.70 5.66 1.23
N TYR A 91 -4.60 5.11 2.01
CA TYR A 91 -4.80 3.67 2.16
C TYR A 91 -6.28 3.39 2.37
N ASP A 92 -6.80 2.39 1.67
CA ASP A 92 -8.16 1.88 1.87
C ASP A 92 -8.21 0.37 1.59
N SER A 93 -9.24 -0.30 2.11
CA SER A 93 -9.44 -1.75 1.93
C SER A 93 -10.91 -2.13 1.97
N ILE A 94 -11.29 -3.10 1.15
CA ILE A 94 -12.62 -3.71 1.17
C ILE A 94 -12.55 -5.04 1.92
N ARG A 95 -13.49 -5.24 2.87
CA ARG A 95 -13.62 -6.43 3.73
C ARG A 95 -15.06 -6.91 3.73
N GLN A 96 -15.28 -8.21 3.96
CA GLN A 96 -16.63 -8.75 4.12
C GLN A 96 -17.23 -8.35 5.47
N THR A 97 -16.43 -8.38 6.53
CA THR A 97 -16.77 -7.87 7.86
C THR A 97 -15.66 -6.97 8.39
N LYS A 98 -15.96 -6.13 9.38
CA LYS A 98 -15.06 -5.08 9.89
C LYS A 98 -13.66 -5.57 10.28
N THR A 99 -13.55 -6.80 10.79
CA THR A 99 -12.30 -7.37 11.34
C THR A 99 -11.79 -8.56 10.54
N ASP A 100 -12.39 -8.87 9.37
CA ASP A 100 -11.92 -9.94 8.50
C ASP A 100 -10.65 -9.51 7.74
N PHE A 101 -9.98 -10.47 7.12
CA PHE A 101 -8.93 -10.18 6.14
C PHE A 101 -9.51 -9.43 4.95
N PRO A 102 -8.76 -8.50 4.34
CA PRO A 102 -9.25 -7.75 3.19
C PRO A 102 -9.54 -8.66 2.00
N VAL A 103 -10.59 -8.35 1.28
CA VAL A 103 -10.83 -8.87 -0.07
C VAL A 103 -9.81 -8.29 -1.03
N ILE A 104 -9.57 -6.98 -0.90
CA ILE A 104 -8.53 -6.20 -1.58
C ILE A 104 -8.08 -5.07 -0.68
N ALA A 105 -6.82 -4.68 -0.77
CA ALA A 105 -6.26 -3.52 -0.09
C ALA A 105 -5.42 -2.72 -1.09
N CYS A 106 -5.58 -1.41 -1.09
CA CYS A 106 -4.84 -0.50 -1.96
C CYS A 106 -4.16 0.58 -1.14
N SER A 107 -3.07 1.08 -1.69
CA SER A 107 -2.36 2.23 -1.15
C SER A 107 -1.83 3.08 -2.30
N VAL A 108 -2.08 4.37 -2.24
CA VAL A 108 -1.62 5.34 -3.24
C VAL A 108 -0.75 6.39 -2.55
N VAL A 109 0.41 6.63 -3.12
CA VAL A 109 1.34 7.66 -2.69
C VAL A 109 1.75 8.50 -3.89
N THR A 110 1.79 9.81 -3.74
CA THR A 110 2.38 10.68 -4.75
C THR A 110 3.31 11.71 -4.14
N GLY A 111 4.28 12.16 -4.91
CA GLY A 111 5.21 13.20 -4.55
C GLY A 111 6.26 13.42 -5.64
N MET A 112 7.06 14.48 -5.46
CA MET A 112 8.14 14.81 -6.39
C MET A 112 9.35 13.92 -6.15
N VAL A 113 9.81 13.23 -7.20
CA VAL A 113 11.03 12.42 -7.20
C VAL A 113 11.89 12.83 -8.39
N HIS A 114 13.10 13.33 -8.11
CA HIS A 114 14.01 13.86 -9.14
C HIS A 114 13.37 14.91 -10.08
N GLY A 115 12.50 15.76 -9.51
CA GLY A 115 11.82 16.81 -10.26
C GLY A 115 10.61 16.37 -11.09
N LYS A 116 10.20 15.12 -10.97
CA LYS A 116 9.02 14.56 -11.65
C LYS A 116 7.98 14.11 -10.64
N GLU A 117 6.71 14.36 -10.92
CA GLU A 117 5.62 13.81 -10.14
C GLU A 117 5.58 12.30 -10.35
N THR A 118 5.67 11.56 -9.26
CA THR A 118 5.71 10.10 -9.28
C THR A 118 4.62 9.55 -8.38
N TRP A 119 3.86 8.63 -8.94
CA TRP A 119 2.75 7.92 -8.30
C TRP A 119 3.16 6.49 -7.99
N TYR A 120 2.94 6.07 -6.77
CA TYR A 120 3.19 4.71 -6.28
C TYR A 120 1.85 4.09 -5.91
N PHE A 121 1.56 2.94 -6.50
CA PHE A 121 0.37 2.14 -6.22
C PHE A 121 0.80 0.82 -5.63
N SER A 122 0.26 0.46 -4.48
CA SER A 122 0.47 -0.86 -3.90
C SER A 122 -0.85 -1.57 -3.74
N VAL A 123 -0.94 -2.80 -4.24
CA VAL A 123 -2.15 -3.62 -4.13
C VAL A 123 -1.84 -4.92 -3.41
N GLY A 124 -2.52 -5.17 -2.30
CA GLY A 124 -2.46 -6.36 -1.47
C GLY A 124 -3.77 -7.15 -1.49
N ALA A 125 -3.80 -8.27 -0.79
CA ALA A 125 -4.96 -9.18 -0.69
C ALA A 125 -5.46 -9.71 -2.06
N ARG A 126 -4.59 -9.82 -3.05
CA ARG A 126 -4.90 -10.31 -4.41
C ARG A 126 -4.73 -11.81 -4.60
N PRO A 127 -4.93 -12.69 -3.64
CA PRO A 127 -4.34 -13.95 -3.15
C PRO A 127 -2.90 -14.23 -3.58
N MET A 128 -2.10 -13.17 -3.60
CA MET A 128 -0.65 -13.18 -3.83
C MET A 128 -0.02 -12.13 -2.91
N LYS A 129 1.29 -12.06 -2.83
CA LYS A 129 2.01 -11.00 -2.13
C LYS A 129 1.58 -9.62 -2.64
N ALA A 130 1.59 -8.62 -1.78
CA ALA A 130 1.40 -7.23 -2.21
C ALA A 130 2.42 -6.87 -3.29
N ALA A 131 2.00 -6.11 -4.27
CA ALA A 131 2.85 -5.65 -5.36
C ALA A 131 2.84 -4.13 -5.45
N LEU A 132 3.94 -3.58 -5.93
CA LEU A 132 4.15 -2.15 -6.14
C LEU A 132 4.21 -1.85 -7.63
N LEU A 133 3.55 -0.78 -8.02
CA LEU A 133 3.63 -0.14 -9.32
C LEU A 133 4.09 1.31 -9.13
N GLU A 134 5.06 1.73 -9.90
CA GLU A 134 5.54 3.11 -9.96
C GLU A 134 5.24 3.70 -11.33
N LYS A 135 4.66 4.90 -11.36
CA LYS A 135 4.35 5.63 -12.59
C LYS A 135 4.76 7.11 -12.46
N GLN A 136 5.39 7.63 -13.48
CA GLN A 136 5.67 9.04 -13.62
C GLN A 136 4.54 9.65 -14.44
N TRP A 137 3.51 10.15 -13.75
CA TRP A 137 2.35 10.79 -14.34
C TRP A 137 2.25 12.23 -13.85
N GLU A 138 2.08 13.14 -14.78
CA GLU A 138 1.75 14.54 -14.50
C GLU A 138 0.23 14.67 -14.60
N ILE A 139 -0.44 14.53 -13.45
CA ILE A 139 -1.90 14.60 -13.39
C ILE A 139 -2.29 16.03 -12.99
N PRO A 140 -3.05 16.75 -13.83
CA PRO A 140 -3.51 18.10 -13.51
C PRO A 140 -4.28 18.13 -12.17
N ALA A 141 -4.06 19.16 -11.36
CA ALA A 141 -4.79 19.31 -10.09
C ALA A 141 -6.31 19.47 -10.31
N ASP A 142 -6.72 19.95 -11.46
CA ASP A 142 -8.12 20.10 -11.91
C ASP A 142 -8.59 18.94 -12.80
N ALA A 143 -7.87 17.81 -12.81
CA ALA A 143 -8.26 16.64 -13.58
C ALA A 143 -9.72 16.26 -13.34
N SER A 144 -10.44 15.96 -14.42
CA SER A 144 -11.84 15.53 -14.35
C SER A 144 -11.96 14.15 -13.71
N GLU A 145 -13.15 13.84 -13.17
CA GLU A 145 -13.43 12.51 -12.60
C GLU A 145 -13.20 11.39 -13.62
N GLU A 146 -13.52 11.64 -14.88
CA GLU A 146 -13.31 10.68 -15.97
C GLU A 146 -11.82 10.42 -16.21
N MET A 147 -11.01 11.48 -16.25
CA MET A 147 -9.55 11.37 -16.37
C MET A 147 -8.94 10.57 -15.21
N ILE A 148 -9.37 10.86 -13.97
CA ILE A 148 -8.90 10.12 -12.79
C ILE A 148 -9.32 8.65 -12.86
N ALA A 149 -10.54 8.36 -13.35
CA ALA A 149 -11.02 6.99 -13.53
C ALA A 149 -10.18 6.22 -14.56
N ASP A 150 -9.74 6.87 -15.64
CA ASP A 150 -8.91 6.25 -16.65
C ASP A 150 -7.51 5.93 -16.12
N TYR A 151 -6.88 6.84 -15.36
CA TYR A 151 -5.60 6.55 -14.67
C TYR A 151 -5.75 5.41 -13.66
N ALA A 152 -6.83 5.39 -12.90
CA ALA A 152 -7.07 4.33 -11.91
C ALA A 152 -7.26 2.97 -12.59
N ARG A 153 -8.00 2.92 -13.69
CA ARG A 153 -8.19 1.71 -14.51
C ARG A 153 -6.86 1.22 -15.09
N GLN A 154 -6.06 2.12 -15.61
CA GLN A 154 -4.74 1.81 -16.12
C GLN A 154 -3.84 1.24 -15.02
N ALA A 155 -3.79 1.89 -13.84
CA ALA A 155 -3.00 1.40 -12.72
C ALA A 155 -3.48 0.00 -12.25
N ALA A 156 -4.80 -0.19 -12.09
CA ALA A 156 -5.37 -1.46 -11.65
C ALA A 156 -5.07 -2.60 -12.63
N SER A 157 -5.06 -2.34 -13.95
CA SER A 157 -4.80 -3.35 -14.98
C SER A 157 -3.36 -3.89 -15.00
N GLU A 158 -2.41 -3.18 -14.40
CA GLU A 158 -1.00 -3.61 -14.33
C GLU A 158 -0.76 -4.69 -13.27
N PHE A 159 -1.73 -4.96 -12.41
CA PHE A 159 -1.61 -5.97 -11.37
C PHE A 159 -2.27 -7.28 -11.79
N THR A 160 -1.69 -8.39 -11.35
CA THR A 160 -2.30 -9.72 -11.48
C THR A 160 -3.16 -10.00 -10.27
N TYR A 161 -4.35 -10.51 -10.46
CA TYR A 161 -5.31 -10.86 -9.41
C TYR A 161 -5.61 -12.35 -9.44
N GLY A 162 -5.80 -12.94 -8.25
CA GLY A 162 -6.22 -14.32 -8.09
C GLY A 162 -7.63 -14.43 -7.52
N SER A 163 -8.21 -15.62 -7.65
CA SER A 163 -9.52 -15.96 -7.08
C SER A 163 -9.37 -16.83 -5.84
N ASN A 164 -10.24 -16.64 -4.86
CA ASN A 164 -10.42 -17.53 -3.71
C ASN A 164 -11.86 -17.40 -3.16
N MET A 165 -12.14 -18.02 -2.00
CA MET A 165 -13.45 -17.96 -1.36
C MET A 165 -13.97 -16.56 -1.03
N ARG A 166 -13.09 -15.52 -1.00
CA ARG A 166 -13.46 -14.13 -0.69
C ARG A 166 -13.83 -13.31 -1.91
N GLY A 167 -13.45 -13.73 -3.11
CA GLY A 167 -13.77 -13.02 -4.34
C GLY A 167 -13.01 -13.54 -5.54
N SER A 168 -13.56 -13.32 -6.74
CA SER A 168 -12.91 -13.64 -8.00
C SER A 168 -11.82 -12.62 -8.36
N ALA A 169 -10.97 -12.97 -9.32
CA ALA A 169 -9.92 -12.10 -9.85
C ALA A 169 -10.52 -10.82 -10.45
N GLU A 170 -11.58 -10.96 -11.24
CA GLU A 170 -12.27 -9.85 -11.91
C GLU A 170 -12.90 -8.90 -10.89
N TYR A 171 -13.53 -9.44 -9.84
CA TYR A 171 -14.11 -8.64 -8.77
C TYR A 171 -13.03 -7.84 -8.02
N ARG A 172 -11.87 -8.46 -7.74
CA ARG A 172 -10.76 -7.77 -7.08
C ARG A 172 -10.15 -6.69 -7.95
N GLN A 173 -10.02 -6.93 -9.25
CA GLN A 173 -9.55 -5.91 -10.19
C GLN A 173 -10.50 -4.72 -10.23
N HIS A 174 -11.79 -4.96 -10.32
CA HIS A 174 -12.80 -3.89 -10.26
C HIS A 174 -12.73 -3.11 -8.94
N LEU A 175 -12.64 -3.80 -7.80
CA LEU A 175 -12.51 -3.15 -6.51
C LEU A 175 -11.21 -2.34 -6.39
N ALA A 176 -10.09 -2.84 -6.92
CA ALA A 176 -8.82 -2.10 -6.93
C ALA A 176 -8.93 -0.81 -7.75
N GLU A 177 -9.57 -0.85 -8.93
CA GLU A 177 -9.87 0.35 -9.73
C GLU A 177 -10.68 1.37 -8.91
N VAL A 178 -11.73 0.92 -8.23
CA VAL A 178 -12.58 1.80 -7.41
C VAL A 178 -11.79 2.43 -6.26
N LEU A 179 -10.99 1.64 -5.53
CA LEU A 179 -10.19 2.14 -4.40
C LEU A 179 -9.12 3.12 -4.88
N ILE A 180 -8.35 2.75 -5.89
CA ILE A 180 -7.30 3.62 -6.47
C ILE A 180 -7.91 4.95 -6.92
N ARG A 181 -9.06 4.93 -7.59
CA ARG A 181 -9.75 6.14 -8.01
C ARG A 181 -10.11 7.04 -6.82
N ARG A 182 -10.69 6.46 -5.75
CA ARG A 182 -11.05 7.21 -4.53
C ARG A 182 -9.83 7.84 -3.87
N GLU A 183 -8.75 7.09 -3.75
CA GLU A 183 -7.50 7.55 -3.15
C GLU A 183 -6.84 8.65 -3.97
N MET A 184 -6.79 8.51 -5.31
CA MET A 184 -6.30 9.56 -6.22
C MET A 184 -7.13 10.83 -6.12
N THR A 185 -8.46 10.72 -6.13
CA THR A 185 -9.37 11.86 -5.97
C THR A 185 -9.12 12.57 -4.64
N SER A 186 -8.98 11.82 -3.54
CA SER A 186 -8.67 12.39 -2.21
C SER A 186 -7.32 13.11 -2.19
N ILE A 187 -6.29 12.55 -2.81
CA ILE A 187 -4.95 13.14 -2.91
C ILE A 187 -4.97 14.46 -3.71
N LEU A 188 -5.68 14.49 -4.83
CA LEU A 188 -5.77 15.67 -5.69
C LEU A 188 -6.59 16.79 -5.02
N ALA A 189 -7.65 16.43 -4.26
CA ALA A 189 -8.45 17.40 -3.52
C ALA A 189 -7.68 18.15 -2.42
N GLU A 190 -6.64 17.55 -1.84
CA GLU A 190 -5.76 18.22 -0.84
C GLU A 190 -4.81 19.26 -1.45
N GLY A 191 -4.70 19.31 -2.74
CA GLY A 191 -3.88 20.29 -3.46
C GLY A 191 -4.64 21.53 -3.89
N ARG A 192 -5.96 21.54 -3.64
CA ARG A 192 -6.86 22.69 -3.86
C ARG A 192 -7.06 23.42 -2.54
#